data_128ec853d7d3aee035d0d3da95ba3f96
#
_entry.id   128ec853d7d3aee035d0d3da95ba3f96
#
_cell.length_a   1.000
_cell.length_b   1.000
_cell.length_c   1.000
_cell.angle_alpha   90.00
_cell.angle_beta   90.00
_cell.angle_gamma   90.00
#
_symmetry.space_group_name_H-M   'P 1'
#
loop_
_entity.id
_entity.type
_entity.pdbx_description
1 polymer ?
#
loop_
_entity_poly.entity_id
_entity_poly.type
_entity_poly.pdbx_seq_one_letter_code
_entity_poly.pdbx_strand_id
1 'polypeptide(L)'
;MLPPIKVKVGEPIVIQLEDNPSTGFNVCLTEMPQGIALADVSYLPGQALPGMVGVPGTRRFTFIALAPCEGPLLFNQIKFTHPEPTVQEPTPMENRFVIVES
;
A
#
# COMPACT_ATOMS: atom_id res chain seq x y z
N MET A 1 15.57 -7.48 0.36
CA MET A 1 14.65 -7.35 -0.79
C MET A 1 13.58 -8.44 -0.74
N LEU A 2 12.34 -8.05 -0.85
CA LEU A 2 11.23 -9.00 -0.87
C LEU A 2 11.14 -9.68 -2.25
N PRO A 3 10.76 -10.96 -2.29
CA PRO A 3 10.61 -11.64 -3.58
C PRO A 3 9.47 -11.03 -4.40
N PRO A 4 9.53 -11.16 -5.73
CA PRO A 4 8.45 -10.68 -6.58
C PRO A 4 7.14 -11.40 -6.30
N ILE A 5 6.03 -10.69 -6.48
CA ILE A 5 4.70 -11.27 -6.40
C ILE A 5 4.32 -11.75 -7.79
N LYS A 6 4.11 -13.05 -7.95
CA LYS A 6 3.72 -13.63 -9.23
C LYS A 6 2.27 -14.07 -9.18
N VAL A 7 1.48 -13.57 -10.10
CA VAL A 7 0.06 -13.92 -10.21
C VAL A 7 -0.31 -14.10 -11.68
N LYS A 8 -1.47 -14.68 -11.91
CA LYS A 8 -2.04 -14.82 -13.24
C LYS A 8 -3.17 -13.82 -13.42
N VAL A 9 -3.48 -13.52 -14.69
CA VAL A 9 -4.61 -12.65 -15.01
C VAL A 9 -5.88 -13.16 -14.32
N GLY A 10 -6.60 -12.25 -13.67
CA GLY A 10 -7.80 -12.57 -12.91
C GLY A 10 -7.58 -12.81 -11.43
N GLU A 11 -6.33 -12.99 -11.00
CA GLU A 11 -6.04 -13.22 -9.59
C GLU A 11 -5.88 -11.91 -8.82
N PRO A 12 -6.26 -11.90 -7.53
CA PRO A 12 -6.07 -10.70 -6.71
C PRO A 12 -4.65 -10.61 -6.16
N ILE A 13 -4.22 -9.38 -5.91
CA ILE A 13 -2.97 -9.08 -5.20
C ILE A 13 -3.35 -8.28 -3.97
N VAL A 14 -2.96 -8.75 -2.80
CA VAL A 14 -3.29 -8.08 -1.53
C VAL A 14 -1.99 -7.63 -0.86
N ILE A 15 -1.89 -6.33 -0.58
CA ILE A 15 -0.75 -5.74 0.13
C ILE A 15 -1.28 -5.14 1.42
N GLN A 16 -0.70 -5.53 2.54
CA GLN A 16 -1.07 -5.00 3.86
C GLN A 16 0.13 -4.31 4.47
N LEU A 17 -0.08 -3.07 4.90
CA LEU A 17 0.98 -2.24 5.47
C LEU A 17 0.51 -1.62 6.78
N GLU A 18 1.42 -1.50 7.73
CA GLU A 18 1.14 -0.82 8.98
C GLU A 18 0.86 0.65 8.71
N ASP A 19 -0.22 1.17 9.28
CA ASP A 19 -0.64 2.55 9.11
C ASP A 19 -1.11 3.10 10.44
N ASN A 20 -0.52 4.21 10.86
CA ASN A 20 -0.91 4.89 12.09
C ASN A 20 -1.36 6.32 11.76
N PRO A 21 -2.65 6.52 11.42
CA PRO A 21 -3.14 7.85 11.03
C PRO A 21 -3.07 8.89 12.14
N SER A 22 -2.88 8.48 13.40
CA SER A 22 -2.73 9.44 14.50
C SER A 22 -1.49 10.31 14.37
N THR A 23 -0.51 9.90 13.54
CA THR A 23 0.68 10.71 13.25
C THR A 23 0.42 11.82 12.23
N GLY A 24 -0.73 11.79 11.57
CA GLY A 24 -1.06 12.68 10.46
C GLY A 24 -0.59 12.20 9.11
N PHE A 25 0.21 11.13 9.06
CA PHE A 25 0.64 10.52 7.80
C PHE A 25 -0.31 9.41 7.41
N ASN A 26 -0.54 9.27 6.11
CA ASN A 26 -1.36 8.20 5.55
C ASN A 26 -0.54 7.39 4.56
N VAL A 27 -0.76 6.08 4.55
CA VAL A 27 -0.12 5.21 3.56
C VAL A 27 -0.83 5.39 2.23
N CYS A 28 -0.08 5.79 1.21
CA CYS A 28 -0.62 6.05 -0.12
C CYS A 28 0.11 5.22 -1.15
N LEU A 29 -0.65 4.69 -2.12
CA LEU A 29 -0.09 4.06 -3.30
C LEU A 29 0.43 5.16 -4.23
N THR A 30 1.71 5.12 -4.58
CA THR A 30 2.31 6.16 -5.41
C THR A 30 2.72 5.67 -6.79
N GLU A 31 2.87 4.35 -6.98
CA GLU A 31 3.17 3.82 -8.30
C GLU A 31 2.65 2.39 -8.40
N MET A 32 2.10 2.04 -9.55
CA MET A 32 1.71 0.67 -9.87
C MET A 32 1.87 0.43 -11.36
N PRO A 33 2.11 -0.84 -11.79
CA PRO A 33 2.22 -1.14 -13.21
C PRO A 33 0.85 -1.03 -13.90
N GLN A 34 0.88 -0.72 -15.19
CA GLN A 34 -0.31 -0.84 -16.02
C GLN A 34 -0.61 -2.32 -16.20
N GLY A 35 -1.89 -2.67 -16.23
CA GLY A 35 -2.32 -4.06 -16.33
C GLY A 35 -2.87 -4.60 -15.04
N ILE A 36 -2.77 -3.85 -13.95
CA ILE A 36 -3.52 -4.16 -12.73
C ILE A 36 -4.41 -2.97 -12.37
N ALA A 37 -5.46 -3.22 -11.60
CA ALA A 37 -6.35 -2.18 -11.14
C ALA A 37 -6.46 -2.23 -9.63
N LEU A 38 -6.51 -1.06 -9.00
CA LEU A 38 -6.77 -0.97 -7.57
C LEU A 38 -8.27 -1.17 -7.36
N ALA A 39 -8.64 -2.28 -6.73
CA ALA A 39 -10.03 -2.67 -6.56
C ALA A 39 -10.61 -2.22 -5.23
N ASP A 40 -9.78 -2.19 -4.18
CA ASP A 40 -10.26 -1.83 -2.85
C ASP A 40 -9.12 -1.32 -1.99
N VAL A 41 -9.43 -0.35 -1.13
CA VAL A 41 -8.54 0.11 -0.06
C VAL A 41 -9.33 0.10 1.23
N SER A 42 -8.84 -0.60 2.24
CA SER A 42 -9.52 -0.64 3.52
C SER A 42 -8.54 -0.40 4.65
N TYR A 43 -9.04 0.12 5.76
CA TYR A 43 -8.27 0.34 6.97
C TYR A 43 -8.82 -0.55 8.08
N LEU A 44 -7.94 -1.33 8.67
CA LEU A 44 -8.28 -2.21 9.79
C LEU A 44 -7.64 -1.62 11.06
N PRO A 45 -8.43 -1.03 11.96
CA PRO A 45 -7.88 -0.44 13.17
C PRO A 45 -7.18 -1.49 14.02
N GLY A 46 -6.07 -1.06 14.65
CA GLY A 46 -5.41 -1.91 15.62
C GLY A 46 -6.27 -2.05 16.88
N GLN A 47 -6.06 -3.13 17.62
CA GLN A 47 -6.75 -3.35 18.88
C GLN A 47 -5.96 -2.67 19.99
N ALA A 48 -6.61 -1.72 20.67
CA ALA A 48 -6.02 -1.03 21.80
C ALA A 48 -6.62 -1.53 23.11
N LEU A 49 -5.77 -1.75 24.10
CA LEU A 49 -6.25 -1.99 25.46
C LEU A 49 -6.72 -0.66 26.06
N PRO A 50 -7.59 -0.70 27.09
CA PRO A 50 -8.03 0.54 27.73
C PRO A 50 -6.86 1.43 28.16
N GLY A 51 -6.94 2.71 27.83
CA GLY A 51 -5.90 3.67 28.12
C GLY A 51 -4.79 3.81 27.10
N MET A 52 -4.75 2.95 26.08
CA MET A 52 -3.78 3.05 25.01
C MET A 52 -4.29 3.99 23.90
N VAL A 53 -3.38 4.80 23.37
CA VAL A 53 -3.66 5.68 22.24
C VAL A 53 -2.59 5.51 21.17
N GLY A 54 -2.93 5.86 19.93
CA GLY A 54 -1.96 5.82 18.84
C GLY A 54 -1.56 4.44 18.39
N VAL A 55 -2.39 3.43 18.62
CA VAL A 55 -2.12 2.05 18.20
C VAL A 55 -2.21 1.97 16.68
N PRO A 56 -1.15 1.48 16.00
CA PRO A 56 -1.21 1.37 14.55
C PRO A 56 -2.20 0.31 14.09
N GLY A 57 -2.82 0.58 12.96
CA GLY A 57 -3.68 -0.39 12.29
C GLY A 57 -3.01 -0.90 11.03
N THR A 58 -3.82 -1.49 10.14
CA THR A 58 -3.36 -2.05 8.88
C THR A 58 -4.14 -1.42 7.73
N ARG A 59 -3.41 -0.90 6.74
CA ARG A 59 -4.01 -0.45 5.48
C ARG A 59 -3.86 -1.58 4.47
N ARG A 60 -4.99 -2.03 3.91
CA ARG A 60 -4.98 -3.13 2.96
C ARG A 60 -5.38 -2.63 1.58
N PHE A 61 -4.51 -2.88 0.60
CA PHE A 61 -4.75 -2.55 -0.80
C PHE A 61 -5.01 -3.86 -1.54
N THR A 62 -6.11 -3.92 -2.26
CA THR A 62 -6.46 -5.07 -3.08
C THR A 62 -6.45 -4.67 -4.54
N PHE A 63 -5.69 -5.40 -5.34
CA PHE A 63 -5.57 -5.17 -6.77
C PHE A 63 -6.07 -6.40 -7.53
N ILE A 64 -6.52 -6.19 -8.76
CA ILE A 64 -6.91 -7.28 -9.66
C ILE A 64 -5.99 -7.23 -10.87
N ALA A 65 -5.44 -8.38 -11.24
CA ALA A 65 -4.61 -8.50 -12.44
C ALA A 65 -5.52 -8.57 -13.67
N LEU A 66 -5.36 -7.61 -14.59
CA LEU A 66 -6.20 -7.50 -15.78
C LEU A 66 -5.49 -7.97 -17.03
N ALA A 67 -4.18 -7.78 -17.12
CA ALA A 67 -3.40 -8.11 -18.31
C ALA A 67 -1.97 -8.47 -17.90
N PRO A 68 -1.26 -9.27 -18.72
CA PRO A 68 0.14 -9.56 -18.44
C PRO A 68 0.95 -8.27 -18.36
N CYS A 69 1.75 -8.15 -17.30
CA CYS A 69 2.57 -6.97 -17.07
C CYS A 69 3.58 -7.26 -15.97
N GLU A 70 4.52 -6.35 -15.80
CA GLU A 70 5.40 -6.37 -14.63
C GLU A 70 5.81 -4.95 -14.27
N GLY A 71 6.08 -4.72 -13.01
CA GLY A 71 6.53 -3.41 -12.54
C GLY A 71 6.41 -3.29 -11.02
N PRO A 72 6.87 -2.15 -10.50
CA PRO A 72 6.87 -1.93 -9.05
C PRO A 72 5.53 -1.45 -8.53
N LEU A 73 5.22 -1.85 -7.30
CA LEU A 73 4.19 -1.25 -6.47
C LEU A 73 4.92 -0.46 -5.39
N LEU A 74 4.77 0.86 -5.40
CA LEU A 74 5.42 1.74 -4.44
C LEU A 74 4.39 2.40 -3.54
N PHE A 75 4.70 2.43 -2.24
CA PHE A 75 3.86 3.05 -1.23
C PHE A 75 4.68 4.04 -0.43
N ASN A 76 4.09 5.17 -0.10
CA ASN A 76 4.72 6.20 0.71
C ASN A 76 3.77 6.66 1.80
N GLN A 77 4.33 7.10 2.93
CA GLN A 77 3.54 7.78 3.95
C GLN A 77 3.55 9.27 3.65
N ILE A 78 2.36 9.85 3.49
CA ILE A 78 2.21 11.23 3.06
C ILE A 78 1.30 11.98 4.03
N LYS A 79 1.76 13.15 4.46
CA LYS A 79 0.96 14.09 5.24
C LYS A 79 0.52 15.21 4.31
N PHE A 80 -0.79 15.49 4.30
CA PHE A 80 -1.36 16.49 3.39
C PHE A 80 -1.19 17.88 4.00
N THR A 81 -0.06 18.50 3.70
CA THR A 81 0.27 19.85 4.15
C THR A 81 0.25 20.83 2.98
N HIS A 82 0.09 22.12 3.27
CA HIS A 82 0.13 23.17 2.26
C HIS A 82 1.40 23.98 2.41
N PRO A 83 1.93 24.51 1.29
CA PRO A 83 1.48 24.37 -0.09
C PRO A 83 1.86 23.03 -0.74
N GLU A 84 2.67 22.22 -0.09
CA GLU A 84 3.12 20.95 -0.62
C GLU A 84 2.93 19.84 0.41
N PRO A 85 2.60 18.62 -0.05
CA PRO A 85 2.53 17.49 0.87
C PRO A 85 3.91 17.12 1.41
N THR A 86 3.93 16.55 2.62
CA THR A 86 5.15 16.07 3.24
C THR A 86 5.23 14.56 3.08
N VAL A 87 6.32 14.08 2.47
CA VAL A 87 6.56 12.65 2.29
C VAL A 87 7.54 12.21 3.37
N GLN A 88 7.16 11.17 4.13
CA GLN A 88 7.99 10.67 5.21
C GLN A 88 9.12 9.81 4.67
N GLU A 89 10.30 9.98 5.25
CA GLU A 89 11.45 9.13 4.94
C GLU A 89 11.41 7.86 5.76
N PRO A 90 11.94 6.72 5.28
CA PRO A 90 12.51 6.55 3.95
C PRO A 90 11.45 6.45 2.86
N THR A 91 11.81 6.83 1.65
CA THR A 91 10.89 6.75 0.51
C THR A 91 11.45 5.78 -0.52
N PRO A 92 10.64 4.85 -1.04
CA PRO A 92 9.29 4.54 -0.57
C PRO A 92 9.31 3.75 0.73
N MET A 93 8.21 3.78 1.49
CA MET A 93 8.11 2.98 2.71
C MET A 93 8.03 1.49 2.38
N GLU A 94 7.50 1.15 1.21
CA GLU A 94 7.39 -0.23 0.74
C GLU A 94 7.57 -0.26 -0.76
N ASN A 95 8.27 -1.28 -1.24
CA ASN A 95 8.53 -1.48 -2.66
C ASN A 95 8.38 -2.97 -2.96
N ARG A 96 7.35 -3.32 -3.73
CA ARG A 96 7.07 -4.69 -4.13
C ARG A 96 7.07 -4.77 -5.65
N PHE A 97 7.68 -5.80 -6.20
CA PHE A 97 7.69 -6.01 -7.64
C PHE A 97 6.62 -7.05 -8.00
N VAL A 98 5.78 -6.74 -8.97
CA VAL A 98 4.67 -7.59 -9.38
C VAL A 98 4.92 -8.09 -10.79
N ILE A 99 4.68 -9.39 -11.01
CA ILE A 99 4.74 -10.03 -12.31
C ILE A 99 3.39 -10.70 -12.54
N VAL A 100 2.68 -10.27 -13.59
CA VAL A 100 1.41 -10.86 -14.00
C VAL A 100 1.62 -11.68 -15.25
N GLU A 101 1.29 -12.96 -15.19
CA GLU A 101 1.40 -13.89 -16.30
C GLU A 101 0.01 -14.21 -16.86
N SER A 102 -0.02 -14.51 -18.15
CA SER A 102 -1.29 -14.88 -18.81
C SER A 102 -1.72 -16.31 -18.44
#